data_706204127c9e16237f9847dedee2485a
#
_entry.id   706204127c9e16237f9847dedee2485a
#
_cell.length_a   1.000
_cell.length_b   1.000
_cell.length_c   1.000
_cell.angle_alpha   90.00
_cell.angle_beta   90.00
_cell.angle_gamma   90.00
#
_symmetry.space_group_name_H-M   'P 1'
#
loop_
_entity.id
_entity.type
_entity.pdbx_description
1 polymer ?
#
loop_
_entity_poly.entity_id
_entity_poly.type
_entity_poly.pdbx_seq_one_letter_code
_entity_poly.pdbx_strand_id
1 'polypeptide(L)'
;MSGLVDAQFPDLARRTVTRYGSGWDHELFCVGGKWIFRFPRRAERVPWLAREIQITAIAAETLGTAVPVFERVGEPCEAFPYLFVGYRLVPGVGADLACARDLAGLAADIGAVLAALHRVDPSRVPPTPDGWEREPWSELRTELAAVADLVRPLLGPDLLAQAEPYLAGRAAEPPQDGPRRFIHNDICPDHLIVDAGTGRLNGLIDFTDAMVGDPALDFAGLIGLGGYRFIDRVVAGYDLPLADGFGAKLEWLSRVLTLTWLAEAAAYDPAGVGKLLSWVIRAFSH
;
A
#
# COMPACT_ATOMS: atom_id res chain seq x y z
N MET A 1 -11.63 22.50 -8.76
CA MET A 1 -12.18 21.17 -8.40
C MET A 1 -13.65 21.23 -7.98
N SER A 2 -14.10 22.16 -7.12
CA SER A 2 -15.54 22.25 -6.74
C SER A 2 -16.46 22.35 -7.96
N GLY A 3 -16.25 23.31 -8.85
CA GLY A 3 -17.08 23.47 -10.04
C GLY A 3 -17.12 22.26 -10.97
N LEU A 4 -16.05 21.45 -11.00
CA LEU A 4 -15.98 20.24 -11.78
C LEU A 4 -16.89 19.13 -11.18
N VAL A 5 -16.81 18.95 -9.84
CA VAL A 5 -17.67 18.00 -9.12
C VAL A 5 -19.14 18.43 -9.21
N ASP A 6 -19.44 19.72 -9.03
CA ASP A 6 -20.79 20.25 -9.13
C ASP A 6 -21.42 20.03 -10.52
N ALA A 7 -20.61 20.18 -11.57
CA ALA A 7 -21.06 20.03 -12.95
C ALA A 7 -21.36 18.57 -13.32
N GLN A 8 -20.52 17.63 -12.87
CA GLN A 8 -20.65 16.22 -13.26
C GLN A 8 -21.48 15.39 -12.26
N PHE A 9 -21.59 15.83 -11.00
CA PHE A 9 -22.36 15.15 -9.96
C PHE A 9 -23.35 16.11 -9.27
N PRO A 10 -24.50 16.42 -9.89
CA PRO A 10 -25.47 17.40 -9.38
C PRO A 10 -25.97 17.09 -7.96
N ASP A 11 -26.02 15.84 -7.55
CA ASP A 11 -26.42 15.40 -6.20
C ASP A 11 -25.38 15.79 -5.12
N LEU A 12 -24.18 16.13 -5.54
CA LEU A 12 -23.10 16.61 -4.66
C LEU A 12 -22.89 18.13 -4.78
N ALA A 13 -23.63 18.80 -5.67
CA ALA A 13 -23.48 20.23 -5.91
C ALA A 13 -23.65 21.06 -4.62
N ARG A 14 -22.84 22.11 -4.50
CA ARG A 14 -22.81 23.04 -3.34
C ARG A 14 -22.36 22.40 -2.02
N ARG A 15 -21.84 21.16 -2.04
CA ARG A 15 -21.22 20.55 -0.86
C ARG A 15 -19.85 21.23 -0.63
N THR A 16 -19.47 21.33 0.64
CA THR A 16 -18.13 21.82 0.99
C THR A 16 -17.07 20.91 0.38
N VAL A 17 -16.12 21.50 -0.33
CA VAL A 17 -14.96 20.80 -0.90
C VAL A 17 -13.72 21.27 -0.15
N THR A 18 -13.03 20.33 0.48
CA THR A 18 -11.76 20.61 1.20
C THR A 18 -10.66 19.74 0.62
N ARG A 19 -9.44 20.25 0.58
CA ARG A 19 -8.28 19.42 0.24
C ARG A 19 -8.11 18.39 1.35
N TYR A 20 -8.11 17.10 0.99
CA TYR A 20 -8.01 16.00 1.95
C TYR A 20 -6.56 15.55 2.13
N GLY A 21 -5.80 15.56 1.04
CA GLY A 21 -4.41 15.15 1.02
C GLY A 21 -3.82 15.30 -0.37
N SER A 22 -2.61 14.84 -0.49
CA SER A 22 -1.84 14.88 -1.71
C SER A 22 -0.96 13.63 -1.71
N GLY A 23 -1.36 12.64 -2.51
CA GLY A 23 -0.53 11.47 -2.80
C GLY A 23 0.48 11.77 -3.91
N TRP A 24 1.32 10.80 -4.22
CA TRP A 24 2.31 10.88 -5.29
C TRP A 24 1.65 11.12 -6.66
N ASP A 25 0.57 10.44 -6.91
CA ASP A 25 -0.08 10.36 -8.21
C ASP A 25 -1.36 11.16 -8.31
N HIS A 26 -1.99 11.48 -7.19
CA HIS A 26 -3.31 12.09 -7.14
C HIS A 26 -3.39 13.26 -6.16
N GLU A 27 -4.20 14.26 -6.53
CA GLU A 27 -4.74 15.22 -5.58
C GLU A 27 -6.04 14.67 -5.01
N LEU A 28 -6.20 14.72 -3.68
CA LEU A 28 -7.38 14.23 -3.00
C LEU A 28 -8.21 15.37 -2.42
N PHE A 29 -9.51 15.31 -2.68
CA PHE A 29 -10.47 16.26 -2.14
C PHE A 29 -11.61 15.54 -1.42
N CYS A 30 -11.97 16.03 -0.24
CA CYS A 30 -13.14 15.56 0.49
C CYS A 30 -14.35 16.47 0.15
N VAL A 31 -15.45 15.84 -0.27
CA VAL A 31 -16.69 16.51 -0.64
C VAL A 31 -17.80 16.16 0.35
N GLY A 32 -18.33 17.16 1.03
CA GLY A 32 -19.39 17.04 2.02
C GLY A 32 -19.04 16.18 3.23
N GLY A 33 -17.74 15.99 3.53
CA GLY A 33 -17.27 15.13 4.63
C GLY A 33 -17.52 13.63 4.43
N LYS A 34 -17.92 13.19 3.22
CA LYS A 34 -18.37 11.82 2.95
C LYS A 34 -17.77 11.18 1.72
N TRP A 35 -17.26 11.96 0.80
CA TRP A 35 -16.71 11.49 -0.46
C TRP A 35 -15.28 11.91 -0.60
N ILE A 36 -14.44 11.01 -1.04
CA ILE A 36 -13.07 11.32 -1.47
C ILE A 36 -13.04 11.27 -2.98
N PHE A 37 -12.59 12.36 -3.59
CA PHE A 37 -12.33 12.44 -5.01
C PHE A 37 -10.83 12.43 -5.26
N ARG A 38 -10.39 11.59 -6.20
CA ARG A 38 -8.99 11.43 -6.65
C ARG A 38 -8.85 11.98 -8.06
N PHE A 39 -7.95 12.92 -8.22
CA PHE A 39 -7.64 13.58 -9.49
C PHE A 39 -6.20 13.25 -9.88
N PRO A 40 -5.97 12.52 -11.00
CA PRO A 40 -4.62 12.23 -11.48
C PRO A 40 -3.84 13.52 -11.75
N ARG A 41 -2.59 13.56 -11.34
CA ARG A 41 -1.71 14.70 -11.58
C ARG A 41 -1.12 14.70 -12.99
N ARG A 42 -1.05 13.53 -13.64
CA ARG A 42 -0.35 13.28 -14.90
C ARG A 42 -1.12 12.28 -15.75
N ALA A 43 -0.98 12.40 -17.07
CA ALA A 43 -1.64 11.51 -18.03
C ALA A 43 -1.26 10.04 -17.84
N GLU A 44 -0.01 9.75 -17.48
CA GLU A 44 0.53 8.40 -17.28
C GLU A 44 -0.18 7.63 -16.14
N ARG A 45 -0.84 8.36 -15.23
CA ARG A 45 -1.59 7.74 -14.11
C ARG A 45 -3.04 7.41 -14.45
N VAL A 46 -3.56 7.88 -15.57
CA VAL A 46 -4.93 7.59 -15.99
C VAL A 46 -5.18 6.10 -16.24
N PRO A 47 -4.31 5.35 -16.93
CA PRO A 47 -4.49 3.90 -17.09
C PRO A 47 -4.49 3.14 -15.77
N TRP A 48 -3.66 3.54 -14.80
CA TRP A 48 -3.62 2.95 -13.47
C TRP A 48 -4.92 3.18 -12.71
N LEU A 49 -5.45 4.40 -12.74
CA LEU A 49 -6.73 4.72 -12.11
C LEU A 49 -7.90 3.98 -12.76
N ALA A 50 -7.91 3.87 -14.10
CA ALA A 50 -8.92 3.10 -14.82
C ALA A 50 -8.89 1.60 -14.47
N ARG A 51 -7.69 1.04 -14.27
CA ARG A 51 -7.49 -0.32 -13.79
C ARG A 51 -7.95 -0.47 -12.34
N GLU A 52 -7.62 0.48 -11.46
CA GLU A 52 -7.99 0.43 -10.04
C GLU A 52 -9.51 0.40 -9.82
N ILE A 53 -10.30 1.00 -10.72
CA ILE A 53 -11.78 0.86 -10.70
C ILE A 53 -12.19 -0.61 -10.75
N GLN A 54 -11.56 -1.41 -11.60
CA GLN A 54 -11.85 -2.85 -11.73
C GLN A 54 -11.31 -3.63 -10.52
N ILE A 55 -10.09 -3.31 -10.07
CA ILE A 55 -9.44 -3.93 -8.93
C ILE A 55 -10.26 -3.77 -7.66
N THR A 56 -10.71 -2.56 -7.35
CA THR A 56 -11.49 -2.29 -6.13
C THR A 56 -12.86 -2.95 -6.15
N ALA A 57 -13.48 -3.08 -7.33
CA ALA A 57 -14.71 -3.84 -7.47
C ALA A 57 -14.51 -5.33 -7.15
N ILE A 58 -13.44 -5.95 -7.66
CA ILE A 58 -13.08 -7.34 -7.37
C ILE A 58 -12.78 -7.52 -5.87
N ALA A 59 -12.01 -6.63 -5.28
CA ALA A 59 -11.68 -6.68 -3.86
C ALA A 59 -12.93 -6.54 -2.98
N ALA A 60 -13.84 -5.64 -3.31
CA ALA A 60 -15.07 -5.40 -2.54
C ALA A 60 -16.04 -6.61 -2.53
N GLU A 61 -16.05 -7.42 -3.58
CA GLU A 61 -16.85 -8.66 -3.62
C GLU A 61 -16.37 -9.70 -2.59
N THR A 62 -15.11 -9.64 -2.21
CA THR A 62 -14.45 -10.72 -1.45
C THR A 62 -14.11 -10.28 -0.03
N LEU A 63 -13.71 -9.02 0.16
CA LEU A 63 -13.27 -8.53 1.46
C LEU A 63 -14.47 -8.16 2.34
N GLY A 64 -14.53 -8.72 3.55
CA GLY A 64 -15.53 -8.36 4.56
C GLY A 64 -15.28 -7.01 5.25
N THR A 65 -14.42 -6.17 4.71
CA THR A 65 -14.06 -4.84 5.21
C THR A 65 -14.31 -3.78 4.13
N ALA A 66 -14.31 -2.50 4.54
CA ALA A 66 -14.53 -1.43 3.59
C ALA A 66 -13.36 -1.31 2.58
N VAL A 67 -13.72 -1.23 1.31
CA VAL A 67 -12.83 -0.98 0.18
C VAL A 67 -13.32 0.27 -0.55
N PRO A 68 -12.44 1.14 -1.05
CA PRO A 68 -12.84 2.35 -1.76
C PRO A 68 -13.39 2.04 -3.16
N VAL A 69 -14.62 1.51 -3.24
CA VAL A 69 -15.29 1.29 -4.53
C VAL A 69 -15.63 2.62 -5.17
N PHE A 70 -15.20 2.81 -6.41
CA PHE A 70 -15.41 4.06 -7.14
C PHE A 70 -16.85 4.16 -7.67
N GLU A 71 -17.73 4.73 -6.86
CA GLU A 71 -19.15 4.95 -7.22
C GLU A 71 -19.34 6.16 -8.14
N ARG A 72 -18.35 7.01 -8.27
CA ARG A 72 -18.37 8.22 -9.10
C ARG A 72 -17.19 8.18 -10.06
N VAL A 73 -17.48 8.21 -11.34
CA VAL A 73 -16.47 8.29 -12.40
C VAL A 73 -16.74 9.55 -13.20
N GLY A 74 -15.82 10.50 -13.13
CA GLY A 74 -15.89 11.76 -13.84
C GLY A 74 -15.16 11.68 -15.16
N GLU A 75 -15.74 12.29 -16.19
CA GLU A 75 -15.19 12.26 -17.54
C GLU A 75 -14.23 13.44 -17.78
N PRO A 76 -13.24 13.26 -18.70
CA PRO A 76 -12.41 14.35 -19.17
C PRO A 76 -13.24 15.50 -19.74
N CYS A 77 -12.85 16.73 -19.46
CA CYS A 77 -13.45 17.92 -20.02
C CYS A 77 -12.41 19.04 -20.18
N GLU A 78 -12.81 20.18 -20.76
CA GLU A 78 -11.88 21.33 -20.98
C GLU A 78 -11.22 21.80 -19.67
N ALA A 79 -11.95 21.76 -18.55
CA ALA A 79 -11.43 22.21 -17.25
C ALA A 79 -10.49 21.18 -16.59
N PHE A 80 -10.59 19.91 -16.96
CA PHE A 80 -9.71 18.84 -16.45
C PHE A 80 -9.65 17.69 -17.48
N PRO A 81 -8.48 17.46 -18.11
CA PRO A 81 -8.39 16.58 -19.28
C PRO A 81 -8.28 15.09 -18.95
N TYR A 82 -8.44 14.69 -17.69
CA TYR A 82 -8.26 13.31 -17.25
C TYR A 82 -9.54 12.75 -16.63
N LEU A 83 -9.69 11.43 -16.70
CA LEU A 83 -10.59 10.66 -15.84
C LEU A 83 -10.28 10.99 -14.37
N PHE A 84 -11.32 11.15 -13.56
CA PHE A 84 -11.20 11.25 -12.09
C PHE A 84 -12.30 10.42 -11.42
N VAL A 85 -12.10 10.05 -10.17
CA VAL A 85 -13.00 9.14 -9.49
C VAL A 85 -13.36 9.62 -8.09
N GLY A 86 -14.52 9.16 -7.60
CA GLY A 86 -14.99 9.41 -6.24
C GLY A 86 -15.49 8.15 -5.57
N TYR A 87 -15.15 7.99 -4.30
CA TYR A 87 -15.57 6.89 -3.45
C TYR A 87 -16.00 7.39 -2.07
N ARG A 88 -16.74 6.56 -1.34
CA ARG A 88 -17.13 6.86 0.04
C ARG A 88 -15.91 6.88 0.95
N LEU A 89 -15.75 7.95 1.73
CA LEU A 89 -14.71 8.00 2.75
C LEU A 89 -14.83 6.77 3.66
N VAL A 90 -13.77 5.98 3.73
CA VAL A 90 -13.65 4.88 4.70
C VAL A 90 -13.43 5.50 6.08
N PRO A 91 -14.34 5.33 7.05
CA PRO A 91 -14.21 5.96 8.35
C PRO A 91 -13.07 5.35 9.16
N GLY A 92 -12.31 6.17 9.87
CA GLY A 92 -11.23 5.71 10.72
C GLY A 92 -9.96 6.51 10.56
N VAL A 93 -8.88 5.95 11.04
CA VAL A 93 -7.52 6.51 10.96
C VAL A 93 -6.56 5.43 10.47
N GLY A 94 -5.42 5.83 9.91
CA GLY A 94 -4.36 4.89 9.56
C GLY A 94 -3.91 4.09 10.79
N ALA A 95 -3.55 2.84 10.59
CA ALA A 95 -3.18 1.96 11.69
C ALA A 95 -1.94 2.46 12.43
N ASP A 96 -2.04 2.56 13.74
CA ASP A 96 -0.93 2.89 14.64
C ASP A 96 -1.02 1.99 15.88
N LEU A 97 0.04 1.21 16.14
CA LEU A 97 0.06 0.33 17.30
C LEU A 97 0.04 1.08 18.63
N ALA A 98 0.50 2.33 18.67
CA ALA A 98 0.40 3.15 19.87
C ALA A 98 -1.06 3.49 20.22
N CYS A 99 -1.94 3.51 19.21
CA CYS A 99 -3.37 3.78 19.35
C CYS A 99 -4.22 2.49 19.34
N ALA A 100 -3.64 1.34 18.96
CA ALA A 100 -4.38 0.09 18.87
C ALA A 100 -4.72 -0.47 20.25
N ARG A 101 -6.02 -0.51 20.57
CA ARG A 101 -6.55 -1.02 21.85
C ARG A 101 -6.60 -2.55 21.89
N ASP A 102 -6.71 -3.20 20.74
CA ASP A 102 -6.77 -4.65 20.57
C ASP A 102 -5.81 -5.10 19.45
N LEU A 103 -4.54 -5.27 19.79
CA LEU A 103 -3.52 -5.72 18.85
C LEU A 103 -3.77 -7.13 18.31
N ALA A 104 -4.36 -8.01 19.12
CA ALA A 104 -4.64 -9.37 18.70
C ALA A 104 -5.81 -9.40 17.71
N GLY A 105 -6.87 -8.64 17.99
CA GLY A 105 -7.99 -8.49 17.09
C GLY A 105 -7.61 -7.82 15.78
N LEU A 106 -6.80 -6.75 15.81
CA LEU A 106 -6.30 -6.09 14.59
C LEU A 106 -5.46 -7.06 13.74
N ALA A 107 -4.55 -7.80 14.35
CA ALA A 107 -3.73 -8.77 13.63
C ALA A 107 -4.59 -9.89 13.00
N ALA A 108 -5.59 -10.39 13.71
CA ALA A 108 -6.52 -11.39 13.19
C ALA A 108 -7.35 -10.84 12.02
N ASP A 109 -7.83 -9.60 12.11
CA ASP A 109 -8.56 -8.93 11.04
C ASP A 109 -7.70 -8.78 9.77
N ILE A 110 -6.46 -8.31 9.93
CA ILE A 110 -5.52 -8.16 8.80
C ILE A 110 -5.25 -9.52 8.17
N GLY A 111 -4.96 -10.57 8.98
CA GLY A 111 -4.73 -11.92 8.48
C GLY A 111 -5.91 -12.46 7.68
N ALA A 112 -7.14 -12.28 8.18
CA ALA A 112 -8.36 -12.69 7.51
C ALA A 112 -8.59 -11.93 6.19
N VAL A 113 -8.34 -10.61 6.17
CA VAL A 113 -8.48 -9.76 4.97
C VAL A 113 -7.44 -10.14 3.92
N LEU A 114 -6.18 -10.35 4.29
CA LEU A 114 -5.16 -10.82 3.36
C LEU A 114 -5.49 -12.22 2.81
N ALA A 115 -5.96 -13.14 3.66
CA ALA A 115 -6.37 -14.46 3.21
C ALA A 115 -7.55 -14.38 2.22
N ALA A 116 -8.53 -13.51 2.47
CA ALA A 116 -9.65 -13.30 1.56
C ALA A 116 -9.19 -12.73 0.21
N LEU A 117 -8.31 -11.71 0.22
CA LEU A 117 -7.73 -11.14 -0.99
C LEU A 117 -6.95 -12.20 -1.79
N HIS A 118 -6.09 -12.94 -1.13
CA HIS A 118 -5.24 -13.96 -1.73
C HIS A 118 -6.00 -15.22 -2.22
N ARG A 119 -7.30 -15.36 -1.90
CA ARG A 119 -8.19 -16.39 -2.46
C ARG A 119 -8.84 -15.99 -3.78
N VAL A 120 -8.82 -14.73 -4.13
CA VAL A 120 -9.36 -14.29 -5.43
C VAL A 120 -8.62 -15.02 -6.54
N ASP A 121 -9.38 -15.52 -7.51
CA ASP A 121 -8.81 -16.15 -8.70
C ASP A 121 -7.90 -15.15 -9.44
N PRO A 122 -6.60 -15.42 -9.58
CA PRO A 122 -5.66 -14.52 -10.26
C PRO A 122 -6.07 -14.16 -11.69
N SER A 123 -6.82 -15.03 -12.38
CA SER A 123 -7.29 -14.78 -13.74
C SER A 123 -8.31 -13.63 -13.84
N ARG A 124 -8.91 -13.23 -12.73
CA ARG A 124 -9.82 -12.08 -12.66
C ARG A 124 -9.10 -10.75 -12.57
N VAL A 125 -7.83 -10.76 -12.18
CA VAL A 125 -7.04 -9.55 -11.92
C VAL A 125 -6.55 -8.99 -13.26
N PRO A 126 -6.95 -7.77 -13.65
CA PRO A 126 -6.46 -7.18 -14.89
C PRO A 126 -4.96 -6.91 -14.80
N PRO A 127 -4.23 -7.06 -15.92
CA PRO A 127 -2.78 -6.81 -15.94
C PRO A 127 -2.48 -5.36 -15.57
N THR A 128 -1.27 -5.14 -15.06
CA THR A 128 -0.77 -3.79 -14.79
C THR A 128 -0.57 -3.04 -16.11
N PRO A 129 -0.76 -1.72 -16.12
CA PRO A 129 -0.38 -0.90 -17.27
C PRO A 129 1.11 -1.09 -17.60
N ASP A 130 1.43 -1.10 -18.89
CA ASP A 130 2.80 -1.22 -19.39
C ASP A 130 3.53 -2.53 -18.99
N GLY A 131 2.79 -3.52 -18.45
CA GLY A 131 3.35 -4.81 -18.04
C GLY A 131 4.25 -4.72 -16.80
N TRP A 132 4.12 -3.63 -16.01
CA TRP A 132 4.91 -3.50 -14.78
C TRP A 132 4.62 -4.64 -13.80
N GLU A 133 5.68 -5.21 -13.23
CA GLU A 133 5.64 -6.25 -12.21
C GLU A 133 6.68 -5.93 -11.12
N ARG A 134 6.45 -6.42 -9.90
CA ARG A 134 7.44 -6.35 -8.79
C ARG A 134 8.50 -7.45 -8.87
N GLU A 135 8.35 -8.36 -9.77
CA GLU A 135 9.24 -9.52 -9.95
C GLU A 135 9.80 -9.52 -11.38
N PRO A 136 11.03 -9.98 -11.57
CA PRO A 136 11.88 -10.67 -10.59
C PRO A 136 12.46 -9.73 -9.52
N TRP A 137 12.76 -10.26 -8.32
CA TRP A 137 13.31 -9.47 -7.21
C TRP A 137 14.71 -8.93 -7.47
N SER A 138 15.39 -9.42 -8.47
CA SER A 138 16.63 -8.81 -8.99
C SER A 138 16.42 -7.36 -9.46
N GLU A 139 15.22 -6.99 -9.89
CA GLU A 139 14.87 -5.61 -10.23
C GLU A 139 14.80 -4.77 -8.95
N LEU A 140 14.09 -5.23 -7.91
CA LEU A 140 14.04 -4.56 -6.61
C LEU A 140 15.44 -4.34 -6.03
N ARG A 141 16.31 -5.34 -6.13
CA ARG A 141 17.71 -5.22 -5.71
C ARG A 141 18.45 -4.16 -6.51
N THR A 142 18.24 -4.12 -7.82
CA THR A 142 18.89 -3.15 -8.72
C THR A 142 18.40 -1.74 -8.45
N GLU A 143 17.08 -1.56 -8.26
CA GLU A 143 16.47 -0.29 -7.89
C GLU A 143 17.03 0.24 -6.57
N LEU A 144 17.09 -0.61 -5.54
CA LEU A 144 17.68 -0.24 -4.24
C LEU A 144 19.15 0.16 -4.37
N ALA A 145 19.95 -0.60 -5.14
CA ALA A 145 21.35 -0.29 -5.34
C ALA A 145 21.55 1.07 -6.06
N ALA A 146 20.66 1.43 -6.97
CA ALA A 146 20.70 2.71 -7.68
C ALA A 146 20.44 3.93 -6.78
N VAL A 147 19.71 3.76 -5.69
CA VAL A 147 19.36 4.84 -4.74
C VAL A 147 20.10 4.75 -3.40
N ALA A 148 21.03 3.80 -3.28
CA ALA A 148 21.72 3.50 -2.01
C ALA A 148 22.46 4.72 -1.39
N ASP A 149 22.98 5.63 -2.22
CA ASP A 149 23.68 6.83 -1.75
C ASP A 149 22.77 7.83 -1.03
N LEU A 150 21.45 7.76 -1.26
CA LEU A 150 20.45 8.53 -0.49
C LEU A 150 20.24 7.95 0.91
N VAL A 151 20.40 6.64 1.05
CA VAL A 151 20.11 5.90 2.30
C VAL A 151 21.32 5.86 3.24
N ARG A 152 22.54 5.60 2.73
CA ARG A 152 23.75 5.44 3.55
C ARG A 152 23.95 6.52 4.60
N PRO A 153 23.80 7.83 4.28
CA PRO A 153 24.02 8.90 5.26
C PRO A 153 23.00 8.94 6.41
N LEU A 154 21.85 8.25 6.24
CA LEU A 154 20.76 8.24 7.21
C LEU A 154 20.89 7.15 8.25
N LEU A 155 21.76 6.15 7.99
CA LEU A 155 21.93 4.99 8.86
C LEU A 155 23.09 5.19 9.84
N GLY A 156 22.85 4.86 11.12
CA GLY A 156 23.95 4.76 12.10
C GLY A 156 24.90 3.59 11.76
N PRO A 157 26.13 3.59 12.28
CA PRO A 157 27.18 2.64 11.88
C PRO A 157 26.79 1.16 11.95
N ASP A 158 26.12 0.74 13.02
CA ASP A 158 25.73 -0.65 13.22
C ASP A 158 24.64 -1.09 12.24
N LEU A 159 23.66 -0.22 12.00
CA LEU A 159 22.59 -0.48 11.04
C LEU A 159 23.12 -0.44 9.60
N LEU A 160 24.03 0.48 9.30
CA LEU A 160 24.68 0.55 8.00
C LEU A 160 25.48 -0.72 7.70
N ALA A 161 26.22 -1.24 8.66
CA ALA A 161 26.98 -2.48 8.48
C ALA A 161 26.06 -3.67 8.11
N GLN A 162 24.87 -3.74 8.69
CA GLN A 162 23.86 -4.76 8.38
C GLN A 162 23.17 -4.51 7.02
N ALA A 163 22.89 -3.25 6.68
CA ALA A 163 22.20 -2.88 5.45
C ALA A 163 23.11 -2.90 4.20
N GLU A 164 24.44 -2.76 4.38
CA GLU A 164 25.37 -2.63 3.27
C GLU A 164 25.33 -3.78 2.24
N PRO A 165 25.13 -5.06 2.60
CA PRO A 165 24.95 -6.12 1.60
C PRO A 165 23.77 -5.87 0.67
N TYR A 166 22.66 -5.29 1.17
CA TYR A 166 21.47 -4.92 0.41
C TYR A 166 21.74 -3.69 -0.46
N LEU A 167 22.27 -2.62 0.12
CA LEU A 167 22.58 -1.37 -0.56
C LEU A 167 23.63 -1.53 -1.68
N ALA A 168 24.51 -2.49 -1.53
CA ALA A 168 25.51 -2.83 -2.54
C ALA A 168 25.04 -3.90 -3.55
N GLY A 169 23.75 -4.31 -3.49
CA GLY A 169 23.20 -5.34 -4.37
C GLY A 169 23.83 -6.74 -4.20
N ARG A 170 24.42 -7.03 -3.04
CA ARG A 170 25.12 -8.30 -2.75
C ARG A 170 24.33 -9.25 -1.84
N ALA A 171 23.23 -8.80 -1.24
CA ALA A 171 22.37 -9.68 -0.44
C ALA A 171 21.78 -10.78 -1.33
N ALA A 172 21.91 -12.04 -0.90
CA ALA A 172 21.36 -13.16 -1.63
C ALA A 172 19.82 -13.08 -1.65
N GLU A 173 19.25 -13.22 -2.83
CA GLU A 173 17.81 -13.30 -2.99
C GLU A 173 17.29 -14.67 -2.53
N PRO A 174 16.19 -14.72 -1.79
CA PRO A 174 15.55 -16.00 -1.49
C PRO A 174 14.90 -16.57 -2.77
N PRO A 175 14.61 -17.89 -2.81
CA PRO A 175 13.88 -18.50 -3.92
C PRO A 175 12.54 -17.79 -4.18
N GLN A 176 12.21 -17.59 -5.46
CA GLN A 176 10.98 -16.93 -5.89
C GLN A 176 9.86 -17.91 -6.29
N ASP A 177 10.02 -19.15 -5.90
CA ASP A 177 9.02 -20.21 -6.06
C ASP A 177 7.87 -20.03 -5.07
N GLY A 178 6.69 -20.48 -5.46
CA GLY A 178 5.50 -20.43 -4.63
C GLY A 178 4.25 -19.97 -5.37
N PRO A 179 3.11 -19.93 -4.67
CA PRO A 179 1.86 -19.51 -5.29
C PRO A 179 1.87 -18.02 -5.60
N ARG A 180 1.48 -17.66 -6.81
CA ARG A 180 1.15 -16.27 -7.17
C ARG A 180 -0.33 -16.04 -6.86
N ARG A 181 -0.62 -14.95 -6.17
CA ARG A 181 -1.96 -14.61 -5.69
C ARG A 181 -2.30 -13.17 -6.05
N PHE A 182 -3.57 -12.82 -5.97
CA PHE A 182 -3.95 -11.41 -6.00
C PHE A 182 -3.49 -10.75 -4.69
N ILE A 183 -2.52 -9.85 -4.78
CA ILE A 183 -1.92 -9.11 -3.67
C ILE A 183 -2.25 -7.63 -3.75
N HIS A 184 -2.23 -6.95 -2.62
CA HIS A 184 -2.36 -5.50 -2.55
C HIS A 184 -1.09 -4.78 -3.00
N ASN A 185 0.06 -5.36 -2.68
CA ASN A 185 1.40 -4.93 -3.06
C ASN A 185 1.85 -3.55 -2.51
N ASP A 186 1.00 -2.89 -1.72
CA ASP A 186 1.32 -1.63 -1.03
C ASP A 186 0.70 -1.58 0.38
N ILE A 187 0.76 -2.72 1.08
CA ILE A 187 0.32 -2.78 2.48
C ILE A 187 1.27 -1.95 3.33
N CYS A 188 0.73 -0.93 3.96
CA CYS A 188 1.45 -0.12 4.94
C CYS A 188 0.46 0.40 6.01
N PRO A 189 0.94 0.94 7.13
CA PRO A 189 0.07 1.45 8.20
C PRO A 189 -0.97 2.47 7.71
N ASP A 190 -0.62 3.31 6.75
CA ASP A 190 -1.50 4.38 6.26
C ASP A 190 -2.66 3.84 5.39
N HIS A 191 -2.51 2.64 4.80
CA HIS A 191 -3.53 1.99 3.98
C HIS A 191 -4.45 1.04 4.75
N LEU A 192 -4.12 0.73 6.00
CA LEU A 192 -4.93 -0.04 6.92
C LEU A 192 -5.76 0.92 7.78
N ILE A 193 -7.05 1.09 7.47
CA ILE A 193 -7.91 2.00 8.21
C ILE A 193 -8.52 1.29 9.40
N VAL A 194 -8.28 1.81 10.60
CA VAL A 194 -8.80 1.27 11.85
C VAL A 194 -9.86 2.17 12.46
N ASP A 195 -10.85 1.57 13.08
CA ASP A 195 -11.82 2.28 13.91
C ASP A 195 -11.14 2.74 15.21
N ALA A 196 -11.10 4.05 15.44
CA ALA A 196 -10.40 4.65 16.59
C ALA A 196 -11.04 4.26 17.96
N GLY A 197 -12.29 3.85 17.98
CA GLY A 197 -13.00 3.43 19.19
C GLY A 197 -12.67 2.00 19.60
N THR A 198 -12.65 1.08 18.62
CA THR A 198 -12.46 -0.36 18.87
C THR A 198 -11.03 -0.84 18.61
N GLY A 199 -10.27 -0.12 17.79
CA GLY A 199 -8.93 -0.55 17.33
C GLY A 199 -8.97 -1.69 16.31
N ARG A 200 -10.16 -2.05 15.76
CA ARG A 200 -10.35 -3.10 14.76
C ARG A 200 -10.17 -2.55 13.35
N LEU A 201 -9.77 -3.41 12.42
CA LEU A 201 -9.67 -3.05 11.01
C LEU A 201 -11.06 -2.70 10.47
N ASN A 202 -11.20 -1.49 9.92
CA ASN A 202 -12.42 -1.02 9.30
C ASN A 202 -12.34 -0.96 7.78
N GLY A 203 -11.14 -0.83 7.20
CA GLY A 203 -10.97 -0.78 5.76
C GLY A 203 -9.53 -0.99 5.30
N LEU A 204 -9.41 -1.33 4.02
CA LEU A 204 -8.16 -1.40 3.27
C LEU A 204 -8.29 -0.49 2.05
N ILE A 205 -7.36 0.44 1.86
CA ILE A 205 -7.40 1.47 0.82
C ILE A 205 -6.14 1.46 -0.04
N ASP A 206 -6.21 2.14 -1.17
CA ASP A 206 -5.13 2.34 -2.14
C ASP A 206 -4.67 1.05 -2.85
N PHE A 207 -5.52 0.58 -3.75
CA PHE A 207 -5.28 -0.63 -4.56
C PHE A 207 -4.57 -0.32 -5.90
N THR A 208 -3.94 0.84 -6.04
CA THR A 208 -3.28 1.25 -7.29
C THR A 208 -2.26 0.20 -7.75
N ASP A 209 -1.43 -0.30 -6.83
CA ASP A 209 -0.33 -1.24 -7.10
C ASP A 209 -0.75 -2.72 -7.00
N ALA A 210 -2.01 -2.99 -6.68
CA ALA A 210 -2.49 -4.37 -6.51
C ALA A 210 -2.32 -5.19 -7.79
N MET A 211 -1.85 -6.43 -7.68
CA MET A 211 -1.46 -7.25 -8.82
C MET A 211 -1.47 -8.74 -8.50
N VAL A 212 -1.09 -9.57 -9.45
CA VAL A 212 -0.80 -10.99 -9.20
C VAL A 212 0.69 -11.12 -8.87
N GLY A 213 1.01 -11.50 -7.63
CA GLY A 213 2.39 -11.56 -7.14
C GLY A 213 2.59 -12.54 -5.99
N ASP A 214 3.78 -12.51 -5.38
CA ASP A 214 4.10 -13.30 -4.20
C ASP A 214 3.43 -12.70 -2.94
N PRO A 215 2.63 -13.46 -2.19
CA PRO A 215 1.98 -12.99 -0.96
C PRO A 215 2.93 -12.39 0.08
N ALA A 216 4.20 -12.79 0.08
CA ALA A 216 5.19 -12.27 1.03
C ALA A 216 5.36 -10.75 0.93
N LEU A 217 5.05 -10.13 -0.23
CA LEU A 217 5.06 -8.67 -0.41
C LEU A 217 4.07 -7.96 0.52
N ASP A 218 2.85 -8.48 0.65
CA ASP A 218 1.83 -7.90 1.52
C ASP A 218 2.19 -8.02 3.00
N PHE A 219 2.84 -9.12 3.40
CA PHE A 219 3.33 -9.27 4.77
C PHE A 219 4.53 -8.38 5.06
N ALA A 220 5.43 -8.20 4.08
CA ALA A 220 6.61 -7.36 4.26
C ALA A 220 6.26 -5.90 4.56
N GLY A 221 5.19 -5.39 3.96
CA GLY A 221 4.68 -4.04 4.22
C GLY A 221 4.21 -3.80 5.65
N LEU A 222 3.82 -4.85 6.37
CA LEU A 222 3.39 -4.78 7.77
C LEU A 222 4.56 -4.53 8.75
N ILE A 223 5.81 -4.62 8.29
CA ILE A 223 6.99 -4.36 9.15
C ILE A 223 6.92 -2.97 9.80
N GLY A 224 6.38 -2.00 9.07
CA GLY A 224 6.20 -0.63 9.54
C GLY A 224 5.21 -0.52 10.71
N LEU A 225 4.26 -1.44 10.83
CA LEU A 225 3.25 -1.40 11.87
C LEU A 225 3.80 -1.93 13.21
N GLY A 226 4.43 -3.10 13.23
CA GLY A 226 4.86 -3.69 14.50
C GLY A 226 6.04 -4.66 14.46
N GLY A 227 6.77 -4.69 13.37
CA GLY A 227 7.89 -5.62 13.19
C GLY A 227 7.44 -7.07 13.07
N TYR A 228 8.39 -8.00 13.08
CA TYR A 228 8.14 -9.42 12.88
C TYR A 228 7.17 -10.03 13.89
N ARG A 229 7.23 -9.61 15.16
CA ARG A 229 6.30 -10.12 16.19
C ARG A 229 4.83 -9.80 15.91
N PHE A 230 4.57 -8.67 15.25
CA PHE A 230 3.20 -8.35 14.82
C PHE A 230 2.82 -9.15 13.59
N ILE A 231 3.74 -9.31 12.64
CA ILE A 231 3.55 -10.12 11.44
C ILE A 231 3.23 -11.57 11.82
N ASP A 232 3.92 -12.16 12.80
CA ASP A 232 3.64 -13.52 13.31
C ASP A 232 2.18 -13.68 13.79
N ARG A 233 1.63 -12.63 14.42
CA ARG A 233 0.21 -12.62 14.83
C ARG A 233 -0.73 -12.52 13.64
N VAL A 234 -0.36 -11.75 12.61
CA VAL A 234 -1.14 -11.67 11.37
C VAL A 234 -1.13 -13.02 10.65
N VAL A 235 0.04 -13.66 10.57
CA VAL A 235 0.20 -15.02 10.01
C VAL A 235 -0.67 -16.03 10.74
N ALA A 236 -0.79 -15.94 12.07
CA ALA A 236 -1.67 -16.83 12.83
C ALA A 236 -3.17 -16.66 12.48
N GLY A 237 -3.57 -15.50 11.95
CA GLY A 237 -4.92 -15.24 11.43
C GLY A 237 -5.09 -15.51 9.93
N TYR A 238 -4.00 -15.87 9.24
CA TYR A 238 -3.98 -16.13 7.80
C TYR A 238 -4.11 -17.64 7.55
N ASP A 239 -5.27 -18.09 7.10
CA ASP A 239 -5.64 -19.51 7.01
C ASP A 239 -5.31 -20.17 5.65
N LEU A 240 -4.44 -19.55 4.85
CA LEU A 240 -3.89 -20.13 3.62
C LEU A 240 -2.47 -20.70 3.86
N PRO A 241 -2.07 -21.74 3.11
CA PRO A 241 -0.71 -22.26 3.21
C PRO A 241 0.29 -21.19 2.72
N LEU A 242 1.35 -21.00 3.51
CA LEU A 242 2.52 -20.23 3.14
C LEU A 242 3.50 -21.12 2.35
N ALA A 243 4.23 -20.52 1.42
CA ALA A 243 5.25 -21.23 0.66
C ALA A 243 6.45 -21.62 1.54
N ASP A 244 7.16 -22.68 1.15
CA ASP A 244 8.45 -22.98 1.74
C ASP A 244 9.39 -21.76 1.60
N GLY A 245 10.17 -21.48 2.63
CA GLY A 245 11.05 -20.30 2.63
C GLY A 245 10.36 -18.96 2.85
N PHE A 246 9.05 -18.92 3.18
CA PHE A 246 8.32 -17.69 3.43
C PHE A 246 9.04 -16.74 4.39
N GLY A 247 9.61 -17.26 5.49
CA GLY A 247 10.36 -16.43 6.46
C GLY A 247 11.56 -15.70 5.84
N ALA A 248 12.33 -16.41 4.98
CA ALA A 248 13.45 -15.80 4.27
C ALA A 248 13.00 -14.75 3.24
N LYS A 249 11.89 -15.01 2.54
CA LYS A 249 11.26 -14.03 1.64
C LYS A 249 10.83 -12.78 2.39
N LEU A 250 10.09 -12.97 3.48
CA LEU A 250 9.59 -11.89 4.33
C LEU A 250 10.75 -11.01 4.85
N GLU A 251 11.80 -11.64 5.36
CA GLU A 251 12.97 -10.92 5.87
C GLU A 251 13.65 -10.09 4.79
N TRP A 252 13.94 -10.71 3.65
CA TRP A 252 14.61 -10.04 2.54
C TRP A 252 13.76 -8.88 1.98
N LEU A 253 12.48 -9.12 1.72
CA LEU A 253 11.56 -8.11 1.20
C LEU A 253 11.37 -6.96 2.19
N SER A 254 11.19 -7.23 3.48
CA SER A 254 11.05 -6.18 4.50
C SER A 254 12.26 -5.25 4.52
N ARG A 255 13.47 -5.79 4.37
CA ARG A 255 14.71 -4.99 4.32
C ARG A 255 14.83 -4.19 3.04
N VAL A 256 14.60 -4.82 1.88
CA VAL A 256 14.68 -4.13 0.59
C VAL A 256 13.65 -3.02 0.49
N LEU A 257 12.37 -3.32 0.75
CA LEU A 257 11.28 -2.35 0.62
C LEU A 257 11.46 -1.16 1.57
N THR A 258 11.81 -1.41 2.84
CA THR A 258 11.98 -0.30 3.79
C THR A 258 13.17 0.60 3.46
N LEU A 259 14.25 0.04 2.92
CA LEU A 259 15.40 0.84 2.45
C LEU A 259 15.02 1.64 1.20
N THR A 260 14.25 1.07 0.26
CA THR A 260 13.75 1.79 -0.92
C THR A 260 12.82 2.94 -0.52
N TRP A 261 11.85 2.69 0.34
CA TRP A 261 10.95 3.74 0.85
C TRP A 261 11.70 4.84 1.62
N LEU A 262 12.74 4.47 2.37
CA LEU A 262 13.59 5.47 3.03
C LEU A 262 14.33 6.36 2.02
N ALA A 263 14.80 5.80 0.89
CA ALA A 263 15.41 6.57 -0.18
C ALA A 263 14.40 7.53 -0.84
N GLU A 264 13.18 7.06 -1.09
CA GLU A 264 12.09 7.87 -1.63
C GLU A 264 11.76 9.05 -0.71
N ALA A 265 11.63 8.79 0.61
CA ALA A 265 11.40 9.85 1.56
C ALA A 265 12.55 10.85 1.60
N ALA A 266 13.80 10.38 1.58
CA ALA A 266 14.96 11.27 1.54
C ALA A 266 14.94 12.21 0.32
N ALA A 267 14.44 11.71 -0.81
CA ALA A 267 14.37 12.46 -2.06
C ALA A 267 13.17 13.45 -2.11
N TYR A 268 12.01 13.05 -1.57
CA TYR A 268 10.75 13.72 -1.88
C TYR A 268 9.89 14.11 -0.67
N ASP A 269 10.09 13.45 0.50
CA ASP A 269 9.34 13.72 1.74
C ASP A 269 10.27 13.71 2.97
N PRO A 270 11.11 14.73 3.15
CA PRO A 270 12.04 14.78 4.29
C PRO A 270 11.36 14.68 5.66
N ALA A 271 10.09 15.02 5.78
CA ALA A 271 9.33 14.90 7.03
C ALA A 271 9.04 13.42 7.38
N GLY A 272 8.90 12.55 6.38
CA GLY A 272 8.67 11.11 6.52
C GLY A 272 9.91 10.30 6.88
N VAL A 273 11.12 10.84 6.69
CA VAL A 273 12.39 10.10 6.89
C VAL A 273 12.47 9.45 8.28
N GLY A 274 12.11 10.17 9.35
CA GLY A 274 12.17 9.62 10.70
C GLY A 274 11.23 8.42 10.91
N LYS A 275 10.03 8.46 10.32
CA LYS A 275 9.07 7.35 10.33
C LYS A 275 9.66 6.14 9.60
N LEU A 276 10.15 6.32 8.39
CA LEU A 276 10.67 5.22 7.58
C LEU A 276 11.99 4.66 8.11
N LEU A 277 12.85 5.48 8.70
CA LEU A 277 14.03 4.99 9.42
C LEU A 277 13.62 4.03 10.57
N SER A 278 12.54 4.32 11.28
CA SER A 278 12.03 3.41 12.31
C SER A 278 11.58 2.06 11.74
N TRP A 279 11.07 2.02 10.50
CA TRP A 279 10.70 0.79 9.82
C TRP A 279 11.93 -0.02 9.37
N VAL A 280 12.96 0.67 8.87
CA VAL A 280 14.26 0.03 8.58
C VAL A 280 14.82 -0.61 9.85
N ILE A 281 14.85 0.11 10.97
CA ILE A 281 15.31 -0.44 12.25
C ILE A 281 14.55 -1.73 12.60
N ARG A 282 13.21 -1.74 12.46
CA ARG A 282 12.40 -2.95 12.72
C ARG A 282 12.73 -4.10 11.76
N ALA A 283 12.96 -3.81 10.48
CA ALA A 283 13.32 -4.81 9.47
C ALA A 283 14.69 -5.48 9.73
N PHE A 284 15.56 -4.81 10.44
CA PHE A 284 16.88 -5.35 10.83
C PHE A 284 16.96 -5.81 12.30
N SER A 285 15.84 -5.69 13.05
CA SER A 285 15.75 -6.16 14.45
C SER A 285 15.01 -7.50 14.48
N HIS A 286 15.76 -8.60 14.55
CA HIS A 286 15.26 -9.96 14.68
C HIS A 286 15.45 -10.45 16.11
#